data_e600e9ec9462dd1240875ee589da93b1
#
_entry.id   e600e9ec9462dd1240875ee589da93b1
#
_cell.length_a   1.000
_cell.length_b   1.000
_cell.length_c   1.000
_cell.angle_alpha   90.00
_cell.angle_beta   90.00
_cell.angle_gamma   90.00
#
_symmetry.space_group_name_H-M   'P 1'
#
loop_
_entity.id
_entity.type
_entity.pdbx_description
1 polymer ?
#
loop_
_entity_poly.entity_id
_entity_poly.type
_entity_poly.pdbx_seq_one_letter_code
_entity_poly.pdbx_strand_id
1 'polypeptide(L)'
;SAAKANGQPGEISITPPDITYYALQGDTLTSIAQHYTDNKIGNAAELGKRNKIANDRTIPIGSAILIPFEMLAEEASEAKVVALAGSATLRKKDGSDSAIALGDILTEGSRISTSKNGFLSLALQDESRISIPSNSQVSLAKLRVTKYIKSPRTEINLQQGRVESTVTPFGANKGRFEVTSPLAIAGVRGTHFRVGVNEDGI
;
A
#
# COMPACT_ATOMS: atom_id res chain seq x y z
N SER A 1 15.44 35.14 -4.46
CA SER A 1 14.95 33.86 -4.02
C SER A 1 16.06 33.15 -3.28
N ALA A 2 15.80 32.65 -2.10
CA ALA A 2 16.75 31.84 -1.39
C ALA A 2 17.20 30.71 -2.32
N ALA A 3 18.50 30.57 -2.50
CA ALA A 3 19.03 29.45 -3.24
C ALA A 3 18.51 28.16 -2.59
N LYS A 4 17.63 27.44 -3.26
CA LYS A 4 17.24 26.12 -2.81
C LYS A 4 18.50 25.27 -2.78
N ALA A 5 18.69 24.51 -1.71
CA ALA A 5 19.77 23.56 -1.67
C ALA A 5 19.62 22.62 -2.86
N ASN A 6 20.54 22.69 -3.79
CA ASN A 6 20.59 21.79 -4.92
C ASN A 6 21.19 20.48 -4.46
N GLY A 7 20.51 19.39 -4.79
CA GLY A 7 21.04 18.05 -4.61
C GLY A 7 21.64 17.52 -5.90
N GLN A 8 22.15 16.31 -5.83
CA GLN A 8 22.62 15.60 -7.02
C GLN A 8 21.43 15.30 -7.93
N PRO A 9 21.52 15.65 -9.24
CA PRO A 9 20.43 15.37 -10.18
C PRO A 9 20.03 13.89 -10.17
N GLY A 10 18.71 13.65 -10.08
CA GLY A 10 18.14 12.32 -10.01
C GLY A 10 18.05 11.73 -8.61
N GLU A 11 18.61 12.37 -7.62
CA GLU A 11 18.57 11.94 -6.23
C GLU A 11 17.21 12.21 -5.59
N ILE A 12 16.84 11.40 -4.62
CA ILE A 12 15.58 11.52 -3.88
C ILE A 12 15.87 11.54 -2.39
N SER A 13 15.29 12.51 -1.70
CA SER A 13 15.32 12.60 -0.24
C SER A 13 13.90 12.50 0.32
N ILE A 14 13.76 11.87 1.47
CA ILE A 14 12.47 11.78 2.15
C ILE A 14 12.33 13.00 3.06
N THR A 15 11.38 13.87 2.75
CA THR A 15 11.15 15.16 3.43
C THR A 15 9.67 15.32 3.75
N PRO A 16 9.12 14.56 4.73
CA PRO A 16 7.68 14.56 4.99
C PRO A 16 7.09 15.98 5.06
N PRO A 17 5.91 16.23 4.47
CA PRO A 17 4.96 15.28 3.86
C PRO A 17 5.23 14.96 2.39
N ASP A 18 6.40 15.27 1.89
CA ASP A 18 6.81 15.06 0.49
C ASP A 18 8.08 14.23 0.41
N ILE A 19 8.38 13.70 -0.77
CA ILE A 19 9.76 13.42 -1.16
C ILE A 19 10.30 14.65 -1.87
N THR A 20 11.62 14.86 -1.81
CA THR A 20 12.30 15.87 -2.60
C THR A 20 13.08 15.17 -3.70
N TYR A 21 12.71 15.47 -4.94
CA TYR A 21 13.41 14.99 -6.13
C TYR A 21 14.24 16.10 -6.72
N TYR A 22 15.49 15.80 -7.05
CA TYR A 22 16.40 16.78 -7.68
C TYR A 22 16.41 16.55 -9.18
N ALA A 23 15.95 17.55 -9.92
CA ALA A 23 15.67 17.41 -11.35
C ALA A 23 16.90 17.06 -12.18
N LEU A 24 16.69 16.19 -13.16
CA LEU A 24 17.64 15.90 -14.22
C LEU A 24 17.54 16.94 -15.32
N GLN A 25 18.56 17.03 -16.13
CA GLN A 25 18.51 17.90 -17.31
C GLN A 25 17.39 17.45 -18.23
N GLY A 26 16.57 18.40 -18.68
CA GLY A 26 15.45 18.13 -19.57
C GLY A 26 14.14 17.75 -18.86
N ASP A 27 14.15 17.66 -17.54
CA ASP A 27 12.93 17.37 -16.80
C ASP A 27 11.88 18.47 -16.96
N THR A 28 10.63 18.03 -17.02
CA THR A 28 9.45 18.86 -17.00
C THR A 28 8.52 18.38 -15.90
N LEU A 29 7.51 19.15 -15.55
CA LEU A 29 6.46 18.68 -14.62
C LEU A 29 5.82 17.40 -15.13
N THR A 30 5.58 17.30 -16.42
CA THR A 30 5.02 16.10 -17.03
C THR A 30 5.92 14.89 -16.91
N SER A 31 7.23 15.03 -17.19
CA SER A 31 8.17 13.90 -17.06
C SER A 31 8.30 13.45 -15.61
N ILE A 32 8.34 14.38 -14.68
CA ILE A 32 8.40 14.07 -13.25
C ILE A 32 7.13 13.35 -12.78
N ALA A 33 5.97 13.84 -13.20
CA ALA A 33 4.71 13.18 -12.87
C ALA A 33 4.64 11.75 -13.40
N GLN A 34 5.11 11.52 -14.63
CA GLN A 34 5.11 10.19 -15.23
C GLN A 34 6.02 9.20 -14.49
N HIS A 35 7.20 9.66 -14.05
CA HIS A 35 8.20 8.78 -13.43
C HIS A 35 7.99 8.56 -11.94
N TYR A 36 7.49 9.56 -11.22
CA TYR A 36 7.52 9.56 -9.74
C TYR A 36 6.14 9.57 -9.09
N THR A 37 5.07 9.76 -9.85
CA THR A 37 3.71 9.74 -9.32
C THR A 37 2.92 8.57 -9.90
N ASP A 38 1.68 8.39 -9.40
CA ASP A 38 0.73 7.43 -9.95
C ASP A 38 0.18 7.84 -11.33
N ASN A 39 0.69 8.92 -11.85
CA ASN A 39 0.40 9.46 -13.19
C ASN A 39 -1.10 9.70 -13.47
N LYS A 40 -1.85 10.07 -12.45
CA LYS A 40 -3.24 10.50 -12.62
C LYS A 40 -3.31 11.81 -13.40
N ILE A 41 -4.40 11.98 -14.13
CA ILE A 41 -4.67 13.24 -14.84
C ILE A 41 -4.65 14.38 -13.83
N GLY A 42 -3.91 15.45 -14.15
CA GLY A 42 -3.77 16.61 -13.30
C GLY A 42 -2.56 16.59 -12.36
N ASN A 43 -1.83 15.48 -12.26
CA ASN A 43 -0.66 15.41 -11.38
C ASN A 43 0.42 16.42 -11.74
N ALA A 44 0.70 16.62 -13.01
CA ALA A 44 1.68 17.63 -13.44
C ALA A 44 1.26 19.04 -12.98
N ALA A 45 -0.01 19.38 -13.11
CA ALA A 45 -0.54 20.66 -12.66
C ALA A 45 -0.47 20.81 -11.14
N GLU A 46 -0.78 19.76 -10.40
CA GLU A 46 -0.67 19.76 -8.93
C GLU A 46 0.78 19.90 -8.46
N LEU A 47 1.72 19.26 -9.14
CA LEU A 47 3.15 19.45 -8.87
C LEU A 47 3.56 20.91 -9.13
N GLY A 48 3.04 21.51 -10.20
CA GLY A 48 3.27 22.92 -10.50
C GLY A 48 2.81 23.82 -9.36
N LYS A 49 1.61 23.60 -8.87
CA LYS A 49 1.08 24.35 -7.70
C LYS A 49 1.92 24.16 -6.46
N ARG A 50 2.23 22.91 -6.13
CA ARG A 50 3.02 22.54 -4.94
C ARG A 50 4.39 23.21 -4.95
N ASN A 51 5.00 23.35 -6.11
CA ASN A 51 6.35 23.87 -6.27
C ASN A 51 6.40 25.30 -6.80
N LYS A 52 5.25 25.93 -6.99
CA LYS A 52 5.14 27.29 -7.53
C LYS A 52 5.83 27.45 -8.89
N ILE A 53 5.64 26.48 -9.74
CA ILE A 53 6.15 26.46 -11.10
C ILE A 53 4.98 26.74 -12.06
N ALA A 54 5.00 27.88 -12.70
CA ALA A 54 3.93 28.30 -13.59
C ALA A 54 4.13 27.79 -15.03
N ASN A 55 5.34 27.44 -15.40
CA ASN A 55 5.68 27.08 -16.77
C ASN A 55 6.38 25.71 -16.77
N ASP A 56 5.81 24.79 -17.54
CA ASP A 56 6.23 23.39 -17.64
C ASP A 56 7.45 23.16 -18.54
N ARG A 57 7.97 24.18 -19.15
CA ARG A 57 8.92 23.98 -20.26
C ARG A 57 10.25 23.41 -19.85
N THR A 58 10.87 23.95 -18.81
CA THR A 58 12.18 23.50 -18.40
C THR A 58 12.39 23.76 -16.92
N ILE A 59 12.69 22.70 -16.21
CA ILE A 59 13.08 22.78 -14.81
C ILE A 59 14.61 22.74 -14.78
N PRO A 60 15.27 23.74 -14.15
CA PRO A 60 16.73 23.72 -14.09
C PRO A 60 17.25 22.45 -13.44
N ILE A 61 18.35 21.90 -14.00
CA ILE A 61 19.00 20.73 -13.45
C ILE A 61 19.35 20.94 -11.95
N GLY A 62 19.11 19.93 -11.13
CA GLY A 62 19.38 19.98 -9.70
C GLY A 62 18.33 20.74 -8.88
N SER A 63 17.28 21.27 -9.51
CA SER A 63 16.19 21.92 -8.77
C SER A 63 15.49 20.94 -7.85
N ALA A 64 15.23 21.36 -6.62
CA ALA A 64 14.50 20.56 -5.65
C ALA A 64 13.00 20.64 -5.98
N ILE A 65 12.41 19.49 -6.27
CA ILE A 65 10.98 19.36 -6.58
C ILE A 65 10.32 18.52 -5.49
N LEU A 66 9.33 19.13 -4.83
CA LEU A 66 8.55 18.44 -3.79
C LEU A 66 7.45 17.63 -4.43
N ILE A 67 7.37 16.36 -4.08
CA ILE A 67 6.33 15.44 -4.55
C ILE A 67 5.58 14.91 -3.33
N PRO A 68 4.31 15.27 -3.13
CA PRO A 68 3.53 14.80 -1.99
C PRO A 68 3.44 13.28 -1.92
N PHE A 69 3.51 12.73 -0.72
CA PHE A 69 3.44 11.28 -0.51
C PHE A 69 2.18 10.66 -1.14
N GLU A 70 1.05 11.33 -1.07
CA GLU A 70 -0.21 10.85 -1.63
C GLU A 70 -0.23 10.76 -3.16
N MET A 71 0.72 11.39 -3.83
CA MET A 71 0.85 11.33 -5.29
C MET A 71 1.81 10.22 -5.76
N LEU A 72 2.54 9.60 -4.86
CA LEU A 72 3.58 8.64 -5.23
C LEU A 72 2.98 7.40 -5.89
N ALA A 73 3.72 6.85 -6.85
CA ALA A 73 3.37 5.60 -7.48
C ALA A 73 3.38 4.45 -6.47
N GLU A 74 2.51 3.49 -6.68
CA GLU A 74 2.41 2.28 -5.88
C GLU A 74 3.08 1.12 -6.61
N GLU A 75 3.60 0.17 -5.85
CA GLU A 75 4.12 -1.09 -6.37
C GLU A 75 3.56 -2.27 -5.59
N ALA A 76 3.59 -3.46 -6.21
CA ALA A 76 3.08 -4.67 -5.59
C ALA A 76 3.84 -5.00 -4.30
N SER A 77 3.09 -5.42 -3.29
CA SER A 77 3.64 -5.93 -2.04
C SER A 77 3.24 -7.39 -1.85
N GLU A 78 3.71 -7.98 -0.78
CA GLU A 78 3.55 -9.40 -0.50
C GLU A 78 3.16 -9.64 0.95
N ALA A 79 2.46 -10.75 1.17
CA ALA A 79 2.16 -11.26 2.50
C ALA A 79 2.70 -12.69 2.61
N LYS A 80 3.47 -12.95 3.65
CA LYS A 80 4.06 -14.27 3.88
C LYS A 80 3.26 -15.04 4.91
N VAL A 81 2.97 -16.29 4.63
CA VAL A 81 2.32 -17.20 5.57
C VAL A 81 3.34 -17.59 6.65
N VAL A 82 3.16 -17.08 7.85
CA VAL A 82 4.11 -17.29 8.96
C VAL A 82 3.59 -18.25 10.02
N ALA A 83 2.30 -18.55 10.01
CA ALA A 83 1.69 -19.56 10.87
C ALA A 83 0.51 -20.19 10.12
N LEU A 84 0.34 -21.49 10.30
CA LEU A 84 -0.74 -22.24 9.67
C LEU A 84 -1.08 -23.43 10.57
N ALA A 85 -2.36 -23.59 10.86
CA ALA A 85 -2.90 -24.78 11.51
C ALA A 85 -4.12 -25.25 10.77
N GLY A 86 -4.37 -26.55 10.76
CA GLY A 86 -5.47 -27.12 10.01
C GLY A 86 -5.33 -26.83 8.51
N SER A 87 -6.43 -26.51 7.86
CA SER A 87 -6.51 -26.36 6.41
C SER A 87 -6.94 -24.95 6.02
N ALA A 88 -6.22 -24.38 5.07
CA ALA A 88 -6.57 -23.14 4.41
C ALA A 88 -6.35 -23.29 2.91
N THR A 89 -7.23 -22.69 2.13
CA THR A 89 -7.19 -22.75 0.68
C THR A 89 -7.09 -21.36 0.06
N LEU A 90 -6.39 -21.29 -1.06
CA LEU A 90 -6.25 -20.10 -1.88
C LEU A 90 -7.03 -20.30 -3.16
N ARG A 91 -7.94 -19.37 -3.48
CA ARG A 91 -8.58 -19.31 -4.79
C ARG A 91 -7.82 -18.30 -5.64
N LYS A 92 -7.26 -18.77 -6.74
CA LYS A 92 -6.54 -17.96 -7.71
C LYS A 92 -7.50 -17.24 -8.66
N LYS A 93 -6.99 -16.25 -9.40
CA LYS A 93 -7.78 -15.49 -10.38
C LYS A 93 -8.38 -16.38 -11.48
N ASP A 94 -7.75 -17.49 -11.81
CA ASP A 94 -8.24 -18.45 -12.81
C ASP A 94 -9.36 -19.37 -12.28
N GLY A 95 -9.76 -19.19 -11.02
CA GLY A 95 -10.79 -19.99 -10.38
C GLY A 95 -10.33 -21.30 -9.76
N SER A 96 -9.04 -21.64 -9.90
CA SER A 96 -8.48 -22.85 -9.28
C SER A 96 -8.23 -22.64 -7.79
N ASP A 97 -8.41 -23.71 -7.01
CA ASP A 97 -8.10 -23.74 -5.59
C ASP A 97 -6.79 -24.49 -5.35
N SER A 98 -6.02 -24.02 -4.38
CA SER A 98 -4.82 -24.72 -3.93
C SER A 98 -4.70 -24.62 -2.41
N ALA A 99 -4.08 -25.64 -1.80
CA ALA A 99 -3.79 -25.62 -0.38
C ALA A 99 -2.72 -24.56 -0.09
N ILE A 100 -2.93 -23.78 0.97
CA ILE A 100 -1.93 -22.84 1.45
C ILE A 100 -0.95 -23.61 2.32
N ALA A 101 0.34 -23.31 2.17
CA ALA A 101 1.42 -23.90 2.94
C ALA A 101 2.17 -22.80 3.73
N LEU A 102 2.78 -23.23 4.84
CA LEU A 102 3.66 -22.36 5.60
C LEU A 102 4.80 -21.85 4.70
N GLY A 103 5.07 -20.56 4.74
CA GLY A 103 6.09 -19.93 3.91
C GLY A 103 5.60 -19.43 2.56
N ASP A 104 4.37 -19.74 2.17
CA ASP A 104 3.82 -19.24 0.91
C ASP A 104 3.78 -17.72 0.90
N ILE A 105 3.97 -17.16 -0.29
CA ILE A 105 3.87 -15.72 -0.54
C ILE A 105 2.56 -15.46 -1.26
N LEU A 106 1.72 -14.64 -0.63
CA LEU A 106 0.44 -14.22 -1.19
C LEU A 106 0.52 -12.80 -1.70
N THR A 107 -0.23 -12.49 -2.74
CA THR A 107 -0.24 -11.18 -3.40
C THR A 107 -1.66 -10.65 -3.50
N GLU A 108 -1.77 -9.42 -3.97
CA GLU A 108 -3.06 -8.78 -4.21
C GLU A 108 -3.98 -9.66 -5.06
N GLY A 109 -5.23 -9.71 -4.71
CA GLY A 109 -6.24 -10.51 -5.39
C GLY A 109 -6.41 -11.92 -4.83
N SER A 110 -5.55 -12.34 -3.90
CA SER A 110 -5.68 -13.64 -3.25
C SER A 110 -6.97 -13.72 -2.44
N ARG A 111 -7.70 -14.82 -2.61
CA ARG A 111 -8.89 -15.16 -1.83
C ARG A 111 -8.57 -16.34 -0.94
N ILE A 112 -8.76 -16.16 0.35
CA ILE A 112 -8.35 -17.11 1.37
C ILE A 112 -9.59 -17.65 2.07
N SER A 113 -9.67 -18.99 2.21
CA SER A 113 -10.70 -19.65 3.02
C SER A 113 -10.02 -20.54 4.04
N THR A 114 -10.44 -20.41 5.30
CA THR A 114 -10.00 -21.31 6.37
C THR A 114 -11.10 -22.31 6.69
N SER A 115 -10.70 -23.54 7.01
CA SER A 115 -11.62 -24.60 7.40
C SER A 115 -12.08 -24.45 8.85
N LYS A 116 -12.93 -25.37 9.30
CA LYS A 116 -13.43 -25.44 10.68
C LYS A 116 -12.32 -25.45 11.72
N ASN A 117 -11.18 -26.09 11.43
CA ASN A 117 -10.03 -26.16 12.30
C ASN A 117 -8.84 -25.34 11.76
N GLY A 118 -9.09 -24.51 10.77
CA GLY A 118 -8.06 -23.74 10.11
C GLY A 118 -7.67 -22.49 10.89
N PHE A 119 -6.43 -22.10 10.71
CA PHE A 119 -5.90 -20.85 11.22
C PHE A 119 -4.74 -20.44 10.32
N LEU A 120 -4.64 -19.16 10.04
CA LEU A 120 -3.61 -18.61 9.18
C LEU A 120 -3.13 -17.28 9.76
N SER A 121 -1.82 -17.08 9.77
CA SER A 121 -1.25 -15.77 10.09
C SER A 121 -0.33 -15.31 8.96
N LEU A 122 -0.52 -14.08 8.54
CA LEU A 122 0.24 -13.44 7.48
C LEU A 122 1.11 -12.33 8.07
N ALA A 123 2.36 -12.25 7.61
CA ALA A 123 3.23 -11.11 7.88
C ALA A 123 3.35 -10.26 6.62
N LEU A 124 3.07 -8.97 6.76
CA LEU A 124 3.23 -8.00 5.69
C LEU A 124 4.66 -7.43 5.70
N GLN A 125 5.04 -6.74 4.62
CA GLN A 125 6.39 -6.19 4.49
C GLN A 125 6.68 -5.06 5.48
N ASP A 126 5.65 -4.39 6.01
CA ASP A 126 5.78 -3.38 7.06
C ASP A 126 5.77 -3.96 8.49
N GLU A 127 5.90 -5.29 8.62
CA GLU A 127 5.83 -6.04 9.86
C GLU A 127 4.44 -6.11 10.48
N SER A 128 3.42 -5.57 9.84
CA SER A 128 2.03 -5.78 10.25
C SER A 128 1.66 -7.25 10.13
N ARG A 129 0.75 -7.70 10.98
CA ARG A 129 0.28 -9.08 11.00
C ARG A 129 -1.23 -9.15 10.84
N ILE A 130 -1.66 -10.15 10.08
CA ILE A 130 -3.06 -10.46 9.86
C ILE A 130 -3.28 -11.90 10.30
N SER A 131 -4.19 -12.12 11.24
CA SER A 131 -4.59 -13.46 11.68
C SER A 131 -6.00 -13.75 11.21
N ILE A 132 -6.16 -14.89 10.56
CA ILE A 132 -7.43 -15.35 10.00
C ILE A 132 -7.80 -16.64 10.73
N PRO A 133 -8.79 -16.60 11.65
CA PRO A 133 -9.23 -17.78 12.37
C PRO A 133 -10.04 -18.73 11.51
N SER A 134 -10.55 -19.81 12.11
CA SER A 134 -11.38 -20.81 11.43
C SER A 134 -12.65 -20.22 10.82
N ASN A 135 -13.17 -20.90 9.81
CA ASN A 135 -14.43 -20.56 9.15
C ASN A 135 -14.49 -19.14 8.60
N SER A 136 -13.38 -18.65 8.07
CA SER A 136 -13.26 -17.29 7.55
C SER A 136 -13.00 -17.29 6.05
N GLN A 137 -13.53 -16.27 5.39
CA GLN A 137 -13.27 -16.00 3.97
C GLN A 137 -12.80 -14.55 3.83
N VAL A 138 -11.61 -14.37 3.30
CA VAL A 138 -10.92 -13.09 3.25
C VAL A 138 -10.27 -12.92 1.88
N SER A 139 -10.37 -11.72 1.33
CA SER A 139 -9.65 -11.35 0.12
C SER A 139 -8.62 -10.28 0.42
N LEU A 140 -7.42 -10.42 -0.14
CA LEU A 140 -6.41 -9.37 -0.14
C LEU A 140 -6.75 -8.43 -1.31
N ALA A 141 -7.71 -7.53 -1.10
CA ALA A 141 -8.26 -6.69 -2.16
C ALA A 141 -7.23 -5.68 -2.69
N LYS A 142 -6.40 -5.16 -1.80
CA LYS A 142 -5.25 -4.32 -2.16
C LYS A 142 -4.08 -4.70 -1.27
N LEU A 143 -2.93 -4.93 -1.90
CA LEU A 143 -1.69 -5.24 -1.21
C LEU A 143 -0.54 -4.60 -1.96
N ARG A 144 -0.22 -3.35 -1.60
CA ARG A 144 0.75 -2.50 -2.27
C ARG A 144 1.55 -1.69 -1.27
N VAL A 145 2.63 -1.12 -1.74
CA VAL A 145 3.40 -0.09 -1.02
C VAL A 145 3.63 1.09 -1.97
N THR A 146 3.73 2.28 -1.42
CA THR A 146 4.19 3.43 -2.22
C THR A 146 5.69 3.31 -2.47
N LYS A 147 6.12 3.74 -3.63
CA LYS A 147 7.55 3.81 -3.93
C LYS A 147 8.24 4.81 -3.00
N TYR A 148 9.52 4.61 -2.82
CA TYR A 148 10.47 5.46 -2.07
C TYR A 148 10.27 5.44 -0.56
N ILE A 149 9.07 5.69 -0.05
CA ILE A 149 8.81 5.70 1.40
C ILE A 149 8.32 4.36 1.94
N LYS A 150 8.03 3.39 1.06
CA LYS A 150 7.54 2.06 1.41
C LYS A 150 6.31 2.08 2.33
N SER A 151 5.46 3.06 2.16
CA SER A 151 4.24 3.20 2.93
C SER A 151 3.21 2.16 2.49
N PRO A 152 2.62 1.38 3.42
CA PRO A 152 1.68 0.34 3.06
C PRO A 152 0.38 0.90 2.50
N ARG A 153 -0.17 0.15 1.55
CA ARG A 153 -1.50 0.37 0.97
C ARG A 153 -2.20 -0.98 0.96
N THR A 154 -2.85 -1.29 2.08
CA THR A 154 -3.46 -2.60 2.31
C THR A 154 -4.97 -2.45 2.51
N GLU A 155 -5.72 -3.24 1.77
CA GLU A 155 -7.16 -3.36 1.91
C GLU A 155 -7.55 -4.83 1.95
N ILE A 156 -8.21 -5.22 3.03
CA ILE A 156 -8.69 -6.58 3.25
C ILE A 156 -10.20 -6.57 3.14
N ASN A 157 -10.75 -7.46 2.33
CA ASN A 157 -12.18 -7.65 2.25
C ASN A 157 -12.55 -8.92 3.02
N LEU A 158 -13.35 -8.77 4.06
CA LEU A 158 -13.83 -9.85 4.90
C LEU A 158 -15.24 -10.24 4.45
N GLN A 159 -15.40 -11.40 3.82
CA GLN A 159 -16.69 -11.91 3.38
C GLN A 159 -17.42 -12.67 4.48
N GLN A 160 -16.66 -13.45 5.27
CA GLN A 160 -17.23 -14.29 6.32
C GLN A 160 -16.20 -14.52 7.41
N GLY A 161 -16.65 -14.72 8.64
CA GLY A 161 -15.81 -15.04 9.78
C GLY A 161 -15.19 -13.80 10.40
N ARG A 162 -13.91 -13.88 10.73
CA ARG A 162 -13.19 -12.82 11.43
C ARG A 162 -11.81 -12.63 10.86
N VAL A 163 -11.29 -11.43 11.07
CA VAL A 163 -9.89 -11.10 10.84
C VAL A 163 -9.41 -10.29 12.05
N GLU A 164 -8.18 -10.58 12.47
CA GLU A 164 -7.52 -9.87 13.55
C GLU A 164 -6.21 -9.30 13.02
N SER A 165 -5.96 -8.03 13.26
CA SER A 165 -4.80 -7.35 12.69
C SER A 165 -4.03 -6.60 13.75
N THR A 166 -2.71 -6.68 13.67
CA THR A 166 -1.80 -5.83 14.42
C THR A 166 -1.02 -5.02 13.40
N VAL A 167 -1.29 -3.73 13.36
CA VAL A 167 -0.76 -2.85 12.33
C VAL A 167 0.36 -2.00 12.89
N THR A 168 1.51 -2.01 12.19
CA THR A 168 2.65 -1.16 12.52
C THR A 168 2.26 0.30 12.34
N PRO A 169 2.53 1.18 13.33
CA PRO A 169 2.26 2.62 13.18
C PRO A 169 2.95 3.21 11.96
N PHE A 170 2.24 4.08 11.24
CA PHE A 170 2.76 4.65 9.99
C PHE A 170 3.78 5.76 10.19
N GLY A 171 3.82 6.38 11.37
CA GLY A 171 4.70 7.50 11.65
C GLY A 171 4.41 8.69 10.74
N ALA A 172 5.46 9.29 10.19
CA ALA A 172 5.35 10.41 9.25
C ALA A 172 4.94 9.96 7.84
N ASN A 173 5.09 8.68 7.52
CA ASN A 173 4.72 8.12 6.23
C ASN A 173 3.25 7.70 6.26
N LYS A 174 2.43 8.32 5.44
CA LYS A 174 0.99 8.06 5.42
C LYS A 174 0.70 6.70 4.81
N GLY A 175 0.48 5.70 5.66
CA GLY A 175 0.00 4.39 5.24
C GLY A 175 -1.52 4.32 5.21
N ARG A 176 -2.03 3.27 4.61
CA ARG A 176 -3.45 2.94 4.62
C ARG A 176 -3.61 1.45 4.91
N PHE A 177 -4.41 1.15 5.90
CA PHE A 177 -4.81 -0.21 6.23
C PHE A 177 -6.31 -0.19 6.51
N GLU A 178 -7.07 -0.89 5.67
CA GLU A 178 -8.51 -0.93 5.77
C GLU A 178 -9.01 -2.37 5.75
N VAL A 179 -10.00 -2.66 6.57
CA VAL A 179 -10.77 -3.89 6.51
C VAL A 179 -12.20 -3.52 6.13
N THR A 180 -12.67 -4.05 5.01
CA THR A 180 -14.04 -3.87 4.55
C THR A 180 -14.82 -5.16 4.80
N SER A 181 -16.07 -5.02 5.22
CA SER A 181 -17.02 -6.12 5.34
C SER A 181 -18.29 -5.74 4.60
N PRO A 182 -19.26 -6.66 4.42
CA PRO A 182 -20.52 -6.32 3.73
C PRO A 182 -21.24 -5.09 4.28
N LEU A 183 -21.02 -4.73 5.56
CA LEU A 183 -21.76 -3.65 6.22
C LEU A 183 -20.90 -2.49 6.72
N ALA A 184 -19.56 -2.60 6.68
CA ALA A 184 -18.71 -1.59 7.31
C ALA A 184 -17.31 -1.51 6.68
N ILE A 185 -16.67 -0.37 6.90
CA ILE A 185 -15.24 -0.16 6.60
C ILE A 185 -14.56 0.26 7.89
N ALA A 186 -13.49 -0.45 8.26
CA ALA A 186 -12.66 -0.10 9.40
C ALA A 186 -11.28 0.35 8.91
N GLY A 187 -10.97 1.62 9.10
CA GLY A 187 -9.63 2.17 8.81
C GLY A 187 -8.77 2.15 10.07
N VAL A 188 -7.47 1.90 9.90
CA VAL A 188 -6.56 1.73 11.03
C VAL A 188 -5.23 2.44 10.78
N ARG A 189 -4.68 3.04 11.83
CA ARG A 189 -3.40 3.77 11.81
C ARG A 189 -2.34 3.19 12.75
N GLY A 190 -2.37 1.91 12.99
CA GLY A 190 -1.41 1.25 13.86
C GLY A 190 -2.02 0.94 15.22
N THR A 191 -2.61 -0.23 15.32
CA THR A 191 -3.22 -0.76 16.52
C THR A 191 -3.52 -2.24 16.32
N HIS A 192 -3.97 -2.88 17.38
CA HIS A 192 -4.54 -4.20 17.32
C HIS A 192 -6.06 -4.09 17.25
N PHE A 193 -6.67 -4.77 16.29
CA PHE A 193 -8.12 -4.72 16.13
C PHE A 193 -8.69 -6.01 15.52
N ARG A 194 -9.98 -6.21 15.73
CA ARG A 194 -10.72 -7.35 15.19
C ARG A 194 -11.90 -6.86 14.37
N VAL A 195 -12.14 -7.55 13.28
CA VAL A 195 -13.36 -7.37 12.49
C VAL A 195 -13.98 -8.73 12.28
N GLY A 196 -15.29 -8.83 12.53
CA GLY A 196 -16.04 -10.07 12.39
C GLY A 196 -17.26 -9.89 11.50
N VAL A 197 -17.56 -10.93 10.73
CA VAL A 197 -18.77 -11.04 9.91
C VAL A 197 -19.31 -12.45 10.14
N ASN A 198 -20.54 -12.54 10.62
CA ASN A 198 -21.21 -13.82 10.79
C ASN A 198 -21.90 -14.26 9.48
N GLU A 199 -22.61 -15.41 9.50
CA GLU A 199 -23.29 -15.93 8.32
C GLU A 199 -24.39 -14.99 7.80
N ASP A 200 -24.90 -14.09 8.64
CA ASP A 200 -25.92 -13.10 8.27
C ASP A 200 -25.29 -11.79 7.76
N GLY A 201 -23.97 -11.71 7.66
CA GLY A 201 -23.25 -10.54 7.16
C GLY A 201 -23.04 -9.45 8.21
N ILE A 202 -23.22 -9.74 9.48
CA ILE A 202 -23.07 -8.76 10.58
C ILE A 202 -21.93 -9.14 11.51
#